data_b5ba59b6144ab12a45c55d91ad1437a7
#
_entry.id   b5ba59b6144ab12a45c55d91ad1437a7
#
_cell.length_a   1.000
_cell.length_b   1.000
_cell.length_c   1.000
_cell.angle_alpha   90.00
_cell.angle_beta   90.00
_cell.angle_gamma   90.00
#
_symmetry.space_group_name_H-M   'P 1'
#
loop_
_entity.id
_entity.type
_entity.pdbx_description
1 polymer ?
#
loop_
_entity_poly.entity_id
_entity_poly.type
_entity_poly.pdbx_seq_one_letter_code
_entity_poly.pdbx_strand_id
1 'polypeptide(L)'
;MFLKNNIKIKQYYRFVEFTLKLLKHELSHARTKLLCLDEFKGETKEELLLKRFADATLYILNNANQTISKDTLKTLYYLLTLEVLEEEKCSDILKKIYLEYDSNTYYNAAKLHLYILEQELIEKEKFAFLLTILLIMRKEKRIVILYDHSFKEYEEIIQSKDLYRLMLLLIRNRCSDKKYDTKDMPSINKIKNKIRSIKKELQNKYLIEKIYLYGSCAAKQNTKQSDIDILIKFKDNLLSNEKEGLYPYVRQRLQELLNYKKLDFIDFNSAVTKMELSALENIITII
;
A
#
# COMPACT_ATOMS: atom_id res chain seq x y z
N MET A 1 -6.21 24.26 -8.12
CA MET A 1 -6.73 23.26 -7.17
C MET A 1 -5.68 22.96 -6.12
N PHE A 2 -5.94 23.26 -4.84
CA PHE A 2 -5.00 22.99 -3.74
C PHE A 2 -5.51 21.81 -2.93
N LEU A 3 -4.69 20.75 -2.84
CA LEU A 3 -4.94 19.67 -1.91
C LEU A 3 -4.46 20.12 -0.53
N LYS A 4 -5.34 20.11 0.47
CA LYS A 4 -5.04 20.54 1.85
C LYS A 4 -4.05 19.65 2.60
N ASN A 5 -3.85 18.43 2.11
CA ASN A 5 -2.90 17.48 2.65
C ASN A 5 -1.71 17.36 1.69
N ASN A 6 -0.51 17.07 2.20
CA ASN A 6 0.77 16.97 1.47
C ASN A 6 0.78 15.89 0.35
N ILE A 7 -0.39 15.54 -0.18
CA ILE A 7 -0.56 14.61 -1.29
C ILE A 7 -0.35 15.36 -2.59
N LYS A 8 0.58 14.85 -3.39
CA LYS A 8 0.83 15.42 -4.70
C LYS A 8 -0.36 15.14 -5.62
N ILE A 9 -0.78 16.15 -6.35
CA ILE A 9 -1.86 16.05 -7.34
C ILE A 9 -1.66 14.86 -8.29
N LYS A 10 -0.40 14.51 -8.59
CA LYS A 10 -0.04 13.33 -9.38
C LYS A 10 -0.46 12.01 -8.72
N GLN A 11 -0.45 11.92 -7.39
CA GLN A 11 -0.89 10.70 -6.67
C GLN A 11 -2.41 10.56 -6.72
N TYR A 12 -3.13 11.68 -6.64
CA TYR A 12 -4.59 11.71 -6.82
C TYR A 12 -4.99 11.19 -8.21
N TYR A 13 -4.40 11.74 -9.29
CA TYR A 13 -4.70 11.27 -10.64
C TYR A 13 -4.41 9.78 -10.82
N ARG A 14 -3.27 9.32 -10.33
CA ARG A 14 -2.90 7.91 -10.40
C ARG A 14 -3.84 7.02 -9.59
N PHE A 15 -4.26 7.44 -8.42
CA PHE A 15 -5.22 6.68 -7.64
C PHE A 15 -6.54 6.50 -8.41
N VAL A 16 -7.08 7.58 -8.95
CA VAL A 16 -8.32 7.53 -9.75
C VAL A 16 -8.13 6.64 -10.98
N GLU A 17 -7.08 6.88 -11.77
CA GLU A 17 -6.78 6.13 -12.99
C GLU A 17 -6.67 4.63 -12.73
N PHE A 18 -5.79 4.22 -11.82
CA PHE A 18 -5.53 2.80 -11.58
C PHE A 18 -6.68 2.09 -10.88
N THR A 19 -7.42 2.77 -9.99
CA THR A 19 -8.63 2.18 -9.39
C THR A 19 -9.71 1.94 -10.45
N LEU A 20 -9.95 2.92 -11.33
CA LEU A 20 -10.92 2.76 -12.40
C LEU A 20 -10.50 1.67 -13.40
N LYS A 21 -9.23 1.60 -13.75
CA LYS A 21 -8.69 0.54 -14.61
C LYS A 21 -8.82 -0.85 -13.98
N LEU A 22 -8.55 -0.98 -12.68
CA LEU A 22 -8.78 -2.22 -11.94
C LEU A 22 -10.25 -2.65 -11.97
N LEU A 23 -11.17 -1.68 -11.93
CA LEU A 23 -12.61 -1.90 -12.04
C LEU A 23 -13.10 -1.97 -13.51
N LYS A 24 -12.18 -2.23 -14.46
CA LYS A 24 -12.44 -2.47 -15.89
C LYS A 24 -13.04 -1.28 -16.64
N HIS A 25 -12.78 -0.05 -16.18
CA HIS A 25 -13.09 1.15 -16.93
C HIS A 25 -11.89 1.59 -17.76
N GLU A 26 -12.05 1.64 -19.07
CA GLU A 26 -10.98 2.03 -19.97
C GLU A 26 -10.97 3.56 -20.19
N LEU A 27 -10.11 4.24 -19.45
CA LEU A 27 -9.83 5.66 -19.64
C LEU A 27 -8.35 5.87 -19.96
N SER A 28 -8.08 6.73 -20.94
CA SER A 28 -6.71 7.19 -21.16
C SER A 28 -6.24 8.06 -19.98
N HIS A 29 -4.94 8.08 -19.73
CA HIS A 29 -4.34 8.93 -18.69
C HIS A 29 -4.72 10.42 -18.88
N ALA A 30 -4.73 10.91 -20.13
CA ALA A 30 -5.11 12.29 -20.43
C ALA A 30 -6.58 12.56 -20.06
N ARG A 31 -7.49 11.63 -20.39
CA ARG A 31 -8.91 11.77 -20.08
C ARG A 31 -9.18 11.73 -18.58
N THR A 32 -8.55 10.81 -17.87
CA THR A 32 -8.62 10.76 -16.38
C THR A 32 -8.16 12.07 -15.76
N LYS A 33 -7.07 12.64 -16.26
CA LYS A 33 -6.56 13.91 -15.77
C LYS A 33 -7.53 15.07 -15.98
N LEU A 34 -8.18 15.15 -17.13
CA LEU A 34 -9.21 16.17 -17.41
C LEU A 34 -10.41 16.04 -16.47
N LEU A 35 -10.89 14.81 -16.23
CA LEU A 35 -11.98 14.56 -15.28
C LEU A 35 -11.60 14.98 -13.84
N CYS A 36 -10.36 14.70 -13.43
CA CYS A 36 -9.86 15.08 -12.10
C CYS A 36 -9.67 16.58 -11.91
N LEU A 37 -9.40 17.34 -12.99
CA LEU A 37 -9.14 18.78 -12.96
C LEU A 37 -10.40 19.65 -13.06
N ASP A 38 -11.56 19.06 -13.19
CA ASP A 38 -12.82 19.80 -13.45
C ASP A 38 -12.88 20.55 -14.80
N GLU A 39 -11.94 20.25 -15.68
CA GLU A 39 -11.90 20.81 -17.04
C GLU A 39 -12.85 20.07 -17.98
N PHE A 40 -13.44 18.96 -17.51
CA PHE A 40 -14.36 18.14 -18.26
C PHE A 40 -15.47 17.60 -17.35
N LYS A 41 -16.72 17.83 -17.72
CA LYS A 41 -17.88 17.45 -16.91
C LYS A 41 -18.41 16.04 -17.17
N GLY A 42 -17.94 15.37 -18.21
CA GLY A 42 -18.47 14.09 -18.68
C GLY A 42 -19.61 14.28 -19.69
N GLU A 43 -19.57 13.53 -20.78
CA GLU A 43 -20.60 13.56 -21.85
C GLU A 43 -21.49 12.31 -21.81
N THR A 44 -20.95 11.20 -21.33
CA THR A 44 -21.65 9.93 -21.21
C THR A 44 -22.02 9.62 -19.79
N LYS A 45 -22.98 8.70 -19.57
CA LYS A 45 -23.33 8.20 -18.22
C LYS A 45 -22.12 7.61 -17.51
N GLU A 46 -21.27 6.89 -18.23
CA GLU A 46 -20.04 6.31 -17.70
C GLU A 46 -19.07 7.39 -17.26
N GLU A 47 -18.77 8.36 -18.10
CA GLU A 47 -17.87 9.47 -17.73
C GLU A 47 -18.38 10.28 -16.53
N LEU A 48 -19.71 10.47 -16.43
CA LEU A 48 -20.30 11.10 -15.25
C LEU A 48 -20.05 10.29 -13.98
N LEU A 49 -20.15 8.96 -14.04
CA LEU A 49 -19.84 8.09 -12.90
C LEU A 49 -18.35 8.17 -12.52
N LEU A 50 -17.47 8.16 -13.52
CA LEU A 50 -16.02 8.28 -13.30
C LEU A 50 -15.67 9.66 -12.70
N LYS A 51 -16.33 10.72 -13.15
CA LYS A 51 -16.18 12.07 -12.57
C LYS A 51 -16.63 12.07 -11.11
N ARG A 52 -17.75 11.46 -10.77
CA ARG A 52 -18.23 11.33 -9.38
C ARG A 52 -17.23 10.60 -8.49
N PHE A 53 -16.61 9.53 -8.98
CA PHE A 53 -15.57 8.83 -8.24
C PHE A 53 -14.35 9.73 -8.00
N ALA A 54 -13.93 10.51 -8.99
CA ALA A 54 -12.85 11.48 -8.85
C ALA A 54 -13.20 12.57 -7.81
N ASP A 55 -14.42 13.11 -7.85
CA ASP A 55 -14.89 14.14 -6.91
C ASP A 55 -15.00 13.60 -5.47
N ALA A 56 -15.52 12.40 -5.30
CA ALA A 56 -15.56 11.73 -3.99
C ALA A 56 -14.14 11.46 -3.45
N THR A 57 -13.21 11.07 -4.32
CA THR A 57 -11.79 10.91 -3.95
C THR A 57 -11.20 12.25 -3.49
N LEU A 58 -11.46 13.33 -4.23
CA LEU A 58 -10.99 14.66 -3.88
C LEU A 58 -11.55 15.13 -2.53
N TYR A 59 -12.84 14.87 -2.28
CA TYR A 59 -13.47 15.14 -0.99
C TYR A 59 -12.73 14.46 0.16
N ILE A 60 -12.39 13.16 0.01
CA ILE A 60 -11.61 12.40 0.99
C ILE A 60 -10.26 13.07 1.24
N LEU A 61 -9.52 13.38 0.16
CA LEU A 61 -8.18 13.95 0.29
C LEU A 61 -8.17 15.30 1.01
N ASN A 62 -9.24 16.08 0.89
CA ASN A 62 -9.39 17.36 1.56
C ASN A 62 -9.91 17.25 3.00
N ASN A 63 -10.62 16.19 3.35
CA ASN A 63 -11.32 16.04 4.63
C ASN A 63 -10.86 14.84 5.48
N ALA A 64 -9.81 14.12 5.08
CA ALA A 64 -9.34 12.91 5.76
C ALA A 64 -8.93 13.13 7.24
N ASN A 65 -8.64 14.38 7.65
CA ASN A 65 -8.31 14.71 9.02
C ASN A 65 -9.54 14.81 9.95
N GLN A 66 -10.73 14.91 9.39
CA GLN A 66 -11.96 15.03 10.14
C GLN A 66 -12.42 13.66 10.68
N THR A 67 -13.26 13.70 11.72
CA THR A 67 -13.89 12.50 12.24
C THR A 67 -14.86 11.92 11.21
N ILE A 68 -14.80 10.62 10.96
CA ILE A 68 -15.74 9.94 10.07
C ILE A 68 -17.08 9.84 10.82
N SER A 69 -18.08 10.53 10.33
CA SER A 69 -19.45 10.56 10.87
C SER A 69 -20.42 9.94 9.87
N LYS A 70 -21.68 9.80 10.27
CA LYS A 70 -22.76 9.43 9.34
C LYS A 70 -22.84 10.40 8.17
N ASP A 71 -22.69 11.70 8.42
CA ASP A 71 -22.73 12.72 7.37
C ASP A 71 -21.56 12.56 6.39
N THR A 72 -20.37 12.19 6.89
CA THR A 72 -19.23 11.86 6.03
C THR A 72 -19.55 10.70 5.10
N LEU A 73 -20.15 9.63 5.63
CA LEU A 73 -20.49 8.44 4.84
C LEU A 73 -21.60 8.76 3.82
N LYS A 74 -22.65 9.47 4.24
CA LYS A 74 -23.73 9.91 3.34
C LYS A 74 -23.22 10.82 2.24
N THR A 75 -22.36 11.79 2.58
CA THR A 75 -21.77 12.69 1.60
C THR A 75 -20.93 11.94 0.57
N LEU A 76 -20.08 11.01 1.01
CA LEU A 76 -19.25 10.20 0.10
C LEU A 76 -20.11 9.34 -0.82
N TYR A 77 -21.12 8.68 -0.26
CA TYR A 77 -21.99 7.82 -1.04
C TYR A 77 -22.82 8.64 -2.03
N TYR A 78 -23.37 9.79 -1.61
CA TYR A 78 -24.10 10.70 -2.49
C TYR A 78 -23.23 11.26 -3.61
N LEU A 79 -21.99 11.68 -3.33
CA LEU A 79 -21.06 12.13 -4.36
C LEU A 79 -20.79 11.04 -5.41
N LEU A 80 -20.78 9.79 -5.00
CA LEU A 80 -20.53 8.66 -5.89
C LEU A 80 -21.75 8.24 -6.71
N THR A 81 -22.93 8.13 -6.04
CA THR A 81 -24.12 7.47 -6.61
C THR A 81 -25.29 8.41 -6.91
N LEU A 82 -25.31 9.60 -6.32
CA LEU A 82 -26.44 10.52 -6.17
C LEU A 82 -27.60 9.97 -5.29
N GLU A 83 -27.35 8.89 -4.55
CA GLU A 83 -28.31 8.32 -3.61
C GLU A 83 -27.86 8.55 -2.18
N VAL A 84 -28.82 8.49 -1.26
CA VAL A 84 -28.56 8.65 0.17
C VAL A 84 -28.31 7.29 0.80
N LEU A 85 -27.19 7.13 1.47
CA LEU A 85 -26.90 5.92 2.23
C LEU A 85 -27.84 5.81 3.44
N GLU A 86 -28.48 4.66 3.62
CA GLU A 86 -29.40 4.37 4.71
C GLU A 86 -28.75 4.51 6.09
N GLU A 87 -29.52 4.96 7.07
CA GLU A 87 -29.07 5.18 8.46
C GLU A 87 -28.50 3.92 9.10
N GLU A 88 -29.13 2.78 8.88
CA GLU A 88 -28.70 1.49 9.40
C GLU A 88 -27.33 1.11 8.84
N LYS A 89 -27.17 1.19 7.52
CA LYS A 89 -25.88 0.93 6.84
C LYS A 89 -24.77 1.89 7.31
N CYS A 90 -25.10 3.18 7.51
CA CYS A 90 -24.15 4.13 8.10
C CYS A 90 -23.71 3.69 9.50
N SER A 91 -24.64 3.25 10.33
CA SER A 91 -24.36 2.81 11.70
C SER A 91 -23.49 1.57 11.74
N ASP A 92 -23.73 0.61 10.86
CA ASP A 92 -22.93 -0.63 10.77
C ASP A 92 -21.52 -0.37 10.24
N ILE A 93 -21.37 0.48 9.25
CA ILE A 93 -20.05 0.89 8.76
C ILE A 93 -19.27 1.60 9.89
N LEU A 94 -19.91 2.48 10.66
CA LEU A 94 -19.26 3.16 11.79
C LEU A 94 -18.87 2.20 12.91
N LYS A 95 -19.67 1.16 13.19
CA LYS A 95 -19.28 0.09 14.13
C LYS A 95 -18.00 -0.60 13.67
N LYS A 96 -17.89 -0.96 12.38
CA LYS A 96 -16.67 -1.56 11.81
C LYS A 96 -15.46 -0.64 11.94
N ILE A 97 -15.66 0.68 11.76
CA ILE A 97 -14.58 1.67 11.84
C ILE A 97 -14.12 1.91 13.28
N TYR A 98 -15.00 1.95 14.26
CA TYR A 98 -14.70 2.44 15.60
C TYR A 98 -14.76 1.39 16.71
N LEU A 99 -15.64 0.41 16.63
CA LEU A 99 -15.82 -0.59 17.69
C LEU A 99 -15.03 -1.87 17.44
N GLU A 100 -14.84 -2.24 16.18
CA GLU A 100 -14.09 -3.43 15.80
C GLU A 100 -12.67 -3.07 15.34
N TYR A 101 -12.12 -2.00 15.91
CA TYR A 101 -10.84 -1.43 15.48
C TYR A 101 -9.65 -2.20 16.07
N ASP A 102 -8.75 -2.63 15.20
CA ASP A 102 -7.43 -3.14 15.55
C ASP A 102 -6.40 -1.99 15.55
N SER A 103 -5.24 -2.21 16.17
CA SER A 103 -4.14 -1.25 16.17
C SER A 103 -3.53 -1.04 14.78
N ASN A 104 -3.70 -2.01 13.86
CA ASN A 104 -3.18 -1.97 12.51
C ASN A 104 -4.18 -1.31 11.54
N THR A 105 -3.83 -0.12 11.07
CA THR A 105 -4.67 0.67 10.14
C THR A 105 -4.96 -0.07 8.83
N TYR A 106 -3.99 -0.79 8.27
CA TYR A 106 -4.17 -1.50 7.00
C TYR A 106 -5.04 -2.75 7.17
N TYR A 107 -4.97 -3.41 8.35
CA TYR A 107 -5.87 -4.51 8.69
C TYR A 107 -7.32 -4.02 8.74
N ASN A 108 -7.57 -2.91 9.44
CA ASN A 108 -8.90 -2.32 9.52
C ASN A 108 -9.41 -1.86 8.15
N ALA A 109 -8.54 -1.27 7.33
CA ALA A 109 -8.89 -0.84 5.98
C ALA A 109 -9.25 -2.03 5.08
N ALA A 110 -8.49 -3.13 5.15
CA ALA A 110 -8.76 -4.36 4.43
C ALA A 110 -10.06 -5.04 4.90
N LYS A 111 -10.28 -5.09 6.22
CA LYS A 111 -11.52 -5.62 6.83
C LYS A 111 -12.75 -4.84 6.37
N LEU A 112 -12.67 -3.52 6.40
CA LEU A 112 -13.76 -2.66 5.93
C LEU A 112 -13.99 -2.81 4.43
N HIS A 113 -12.91 -2.91 3.64
CA HIS A 113 -13.01 -3.13 2.19
C HIS A 113 -13.82 -4.38 1.85
N LEU A 114 -13.45 -5.53 2.43
CA LEU A 114 -14.16 -6.79 2.22
C LEU A 114 -15.61 -6.71 2.72
N TYR A 115 -15.84 -6.10 3.89
CA TYR A 115 -17.18 -5.90 4.42
C TYR A 115 -18.09 -5.12 3.45
N ILE A 116 -17.60 -4.02 2.85
CA ILE A 116 -18.40 -3.22 1.90
C ILE A 116 -18.71 -4.00 0.63
N LEU A 117 -17.78 -4.83 0.15
CA LEU A 117 -18.02 -5.67 -1.04
C LEU A 117 -19.14 -6.71 -0.83
N GLU A 118 -19.40 -7.09 0.42
CA GLU A 118 -20.49 -8.01 0.78
C GLU A 118 -21.85 -7.33 0.92
N GLN A 119 -21.88 -5.99 1.01
CA GLN A 119 -23.14 -5.24 1.15
C GLN A 119 -23.88 -5.12 -0.20
N GLU A 120 -25.20 -5.01 -0.10
CA GLU A 120 -26.07 -4.64 -1.23
C GLU A 120 -26.05 -3.12 -1.40
N LEU A 121 -25.02 -2.61 -2.07
CA LEU A 121 -24.80 -1.19 -2.34
C LEU A 121 -24.55 -0.96 -3.82
N ILE A 122 -25.05 0.16 -4.33
CA ILE A 122 -24.71 0.65 -5.66
C ILE A 122 -23.24 1.11 -5.65
N GLU A 123 -22.49 0.77 -6.71
CA GLU A 123 -21.06 1.12 -6.85
C GLU A 123 -20.20 0.69 -5.66
N LYS A 124 -20.54 -0.45 -5.06
CA LYS A 124 -19.87 -0.96 -3.84
C LYS A 124 -18.36 -1.09 -3.97
N GLU A 125 -17.85 -1.48 -5.13
CA GLU A 125 -16.42 -1.61 -5.40
C GLU A 125 -15.72 -0.25 -5.28
N LYS A 126 -16.26 0.78 -5.91
CA LYS A 126 -15.72 2.15 -5.82
C LYS A 126 -15.85 2.70 -4.40
N PHE A 127 -16.97 2.43 -3.74
CA PHE A 127 -17.20 2.86 -2.36
C PHE A 127 -16.25 2.16 -1.38
N ALA A 128 -15.96 0.87 -1.57
CA ALA A 128 -14.97 0.14 -0.79
C ALA A 128 -13.57 0.78 -0.91
N PHE A 129 -13.14 1.14 -2.12
CA PHE A 129 -11.87 1.87 -2.33
C PHE A 129 -11.88 3.24 -1.64
N LEU A 130 -12.96 4.01 -1.74
CA LEU A 130 -13.06 5.31 -1.08
C LEU A 130 -12.92 5.20 0.44
N LEU A 131 -13.61 4.24 1.08
CA LEU A 131 -13.51 4.03 2.53
C LEU A 131 -12.14 3.50 2.95
N THR A 132 -11.54 2.60 2.16
CA THR A 132 -10.17 2.11 2.38
C THR A 132 -9.18 3.27 2.42
N ILE A 133 -9.23 4.16 1.41
CA ILE A 133 -8.33 5.32 1.34
C ILE A 133 -8.63 6.31 2.46
N LEU A 134 -9.88 6.54 2.81
CA LEU A 134 -10.27 7.42 3.91
C LEU A 134 -9.64 6.98 5.24
N LEU A 135 -9.71 5.69 5.57
CA LEU A 135 -9.10 5.15 6.79
C LEU A 135 -7.57 5.29 6.79
N ILE A 136 -6.93 4.89 5.69
CA ILE A 136 -5.46 4.95 5.57
C ILE A 136 -5.00 6.41 5.61
N MET A 137 -5.64 7.30 4.87
CA MET A 137 -5.32 8.73 4.84
C MET A 137 -5.44 9.38 6.20
N ARG A 138 -6.49 9.04 6.95
CA ARG A 138 -6.74 9.60 8.28
C ARG A 138 -5.60 9.32 9.27
N LYS A 139 -5.06 8.11 9.24
CA LYS A 139 -4.04 7.65 10.20
C LYS A 139 -2.62 7.79 9.68
N GLU A 140 -2.40 7.33 8.46
CA GLU A 140 -1.06 7.22 7.87
C GLU A 140 -0.67 8.44 7.04
N LYS A 141 -1.63 9.32 6.68
CA LYS A 141 -1.42 10.46 5.77
C LYS A 141 -0.83 10.02 4.42
N ARG A 142 -1.20 8.84 3.96
CA ARG A 142 -0.69 8.21 2.74
C ARG A 142 -1.84 7.70 1.88
N ILE A 143 -1.62 7.67 0.58
CA ILE A 143 -2.52 7.05 -0.38
C ILE A 143 -1.96 5.69 -0.82
N VAL A 144 -2.82 4.74 -1.09
CA VAL A 144 -2.46 3.44 -1.66
C VAL A 144 -2.91 3.42 -3.11
N ILE A 145 -2.04 2.98 -4.02
CA ILE A 145 -2.36 2.87 -5.45
C ILE A 145 -2.04 1.45 -5.89
N LEU A 146 -3.06 0.69 -6.27
CA LEU A 146 -2.87 -0.62 -6.89
C LEU A 146 -2.53 -0.43 -8.37
N TYR A 147 -1.28 -0.68 -8.73
CA TYR A 147 -0.82 -0.62 -10.12
C TYR A 147 -1.14 -1.91 -10.87
N ASP A 148 -1.06 -1.90 -12.19
CA ASP A 148 -1.41 -3.02 -13.10
C ASP A 148 -0.85 -4.39 -12.65
N HIS A 149 0.38 -4.42 -12.16
CA HIS A 149 1.01 -5.66 -11.67
C HIS A 149 0.35 -6.24 -10.41
N SER A 150 -0.49 -5.47 -9.73
CA SER A 150 -1.23 -5.89 -8.53
C SER A 150 -2.67 -6.33 -8.84
N PHE A 151 -3.16 -6.15 -10.07
CA PHE A 151 -4.58 -6.36 -10.39
C PHE A 151 -4.99 -7.82 -10.26
N LYS A 152 -4.21 -8.73 -10.85
CA LYS A 152 -4.49 -10.16 -10.77
C LYS A 152 -4.48 -10.65 -9.32
N GLU A 153 -3.50 -10.22 -8.53
CA GLU A 153 -3.43 -10.56 -7.12
C GLU A 153 -4.64 -10.03 -6.33
N TYR A 154 -5.07 -8.79 -6.62
CA TYR A 154 -6.27 -8.23 -6.00
C TYR A 154 -7.52 -9.05 -6.33
N GLU A 155 -7.74 -9.42 -7.61
CA GLU A 155 -8.88 -10.25 -8.03
C GLU A 155 -8.89 -11.60 -7.30
N GLU A 156 -7.75 -12.29 -7.21
CA GLU A 156 -7.61 -13.55 -6.46
C GLU A 156 -7.94 -13.37 -4.97
N ILE A 157 -7.46 -12.29 -4.35
CA ILE A 157 -7.71 -11.98 -2.95
C ILE A 157 -9.21 -11.72 -2.69
N ILE A 158 -9.87 -10.95 -3.55
CA ILE A 158 -11.30 -10.67 -3.39
C ILE A 158 -12.14 -11.94 -3.56
N GLN A 159 -11.80 -12.81 -4.52
CA GLN A 159 -12.48 -14.10 -4.69
C GLN A 159 -12.31 -15.03 -3.49
N SER A 160 -11.10 -15.08 -2.91
CA SER A 160 -10.82 -15.90 -1.72
C SER A 160 -11.20 -15.25 -0.40
N LYS A 161 -11.56 -13.94 -0.40
CA LYS A 161 -11.82 -13.11 0.78
C LYS A 161 -10.66 -13.12 1.80
N ASP A 162 -9.42 -13.21 1.30
CA ASP A 162 -8.24 -13.30 2.15
C ASP A 162 -7.87 -11.93 2.71
N LEU A 163 -8.30 -11.70 3.95
CA LEU A 163 -8.10 -10.45 4.68
C LEU A 163 -6.61 -10.09 4.85
N TYR A 164 -5.77 -11.09 5.18
CA TYR A 164 -4.35 -10.84 5.41
C TYR A 164 -3.61 -10.52 4.11
N ARG A 165 -3.91 -11.24 3.03
CA ARG A 165 -3.34 -10.93 1.72
C ARG A 165 -3.76 -9.55 1.24
N LEU A 166 -5.02 -9.13 1.47
CA LEU A 166 -5.48 -7.77 1.14
C LEU A 166 -4.72 -6.71 1.95
N MET A 167 -4.58 -6.92 3.26
CA MET A 167 -3.79 -6.02 4.12
C MET A 167 -2.36 -5.86 3.58
N LEU A 168 -1.69 -6.96 3.24
CA LEU A 168 -0.32 -6.93 2.71
C LEU A 168 -0.24 -6.24 1.34
N LEU A 169 -1.24 -6.47 0.49
CA LEU A 169 -1.33 -5.79 -0.81
C LEU A 169 -1.43 -4.27 -0.62
N LEU A 170 -2.27 -3.80 0.29
CA LEU A 170 -2.41 -2.37 0.61
C LEU A 170 -1.09 -1.78 1.16
N ILE A 171 -0.41 -2.50 2.06
CA ILE A 171 0.89 -2.06 2.62
C ILE A 171 1.95 -1.92 1.54
N ARG A 172 2.06 -2.88 0.62
CA ARG A 172 3.06 -2.86 -0.46
C ARG A 172 2.84 -1.74 -1.46
N ASN A 173 1.59 -1.39 -1.70
CA ASN A 173 1.20 -0.39 -2.70
C ASN A 173 0.99 1.03 -2.13
N ARG A 174 1.41 1.29 -0.87
CA ARG A 174 1.34 2.63 -0.30
C ARG A 174 2.31 3.58 -0.98
N CYS A 175 1.83 4.76 -1.31
CA CYS A 175 2.69 5.83 -1.79
C CYS A 175 3.51 6.41 -0.65
N SER A 176 4.82 6.42 -0.80
CA SER A 176 5.72 7.12 0.11
C SER A 176 5.85 8.58 -0.33
N ASP A 177 5.59 9.53 0.58
CA ASP A 177 5.89 10.96 0.34
C ASP A 177 7.38 11.27 0.42
N LYS A 178 8.15 10.40 1.03
CA LYS A 178 9.59 10.49 0.95
C LYS A 178 9.97 10.23 -0.50
N LYS A 179 10.38 11.28 -1.23
CA LYS A 179 11.35 11.11 -2.29
C LYS A 179 12.51 10.36 -1.64
N TYR A 180 12.56 9.05 -1.79
CA TYR A 180 13.84 8.40 -1.70
C TYR A 180 14.63 9.07 -2.82
N ASP A 181 15.44 10.04 -2.43
CA ASP A 181 16.39 10.63 -3.34
C ASP A 181 17.06 9.45 -4.04
N THR A 182 17.20 9.52 -5.34
CA THR A 182 18.00 8.61 -6.15
C THR A 182 19.48 8.87 -5.80
N LYS A 183 19.79 8.80 -4.51
CA LYS A 183 21.14 8.88 -4.00
C LYS A 183 21.85 7.62 -4.42
N ASP A 184 23.12 7.79 -4.72
CA ASP A 184 24.01 6.69 -4.92
C ASP A 184 23.84 5.64 -3.81
N MET A 185 23.94 4.38 -4.17
CA MET A 185 23.88 3.27 -3.23
C MET A 185 24.87 3.53 -2.07
N PRO A 186 24.43 3.42 -0.80
CA PRO A 186 25.33 3.60 0.33
C PRO A 186 26.42 2.54 0.33
N SER A 187 27.63 2.90 0.78
CA SER A 187 28.73 1.95 0.87
C SER A 187 28.36 0.76 1.80
N ILE A 188 28.93 -0.40 1.52
CA ILE A 188 28.68 -1.63 2.29
C ILE A 188 28.91 -1.42 3.78
N ASN A 189 29.95 -0.70 4.18
CA ASN A 189 30.20 -0.38 5.58
C ASN A 189 29.10 0.49 6.19
N LYS A 190 28.59 1.45 5.45
CA LYS A 190 27.46 2.28 5.87
C LYS A 190 26.18 1.47 6.03
N ILE A 191 25.91 0.54 5.12
CA ILE A 191 24.78 -0.39 5.19
C ILE A 191 24.89 -1.24 6.47
N LYS A 192 26.07 -1.88 6.68
CA LYS A 192 26.32 -2.71 7.86
C LYS A 192 26.12 -1.94 9.15
N ASN A 193 26.73 -0.76 9.28
CA ASN A 193 26.65 0.02 10.51
C ASN A 193 25.23 0.47 10.82
N LYS A 194 24.49 0.92 9.82
CA LYS A 194 23.10 1.32 9.97
C LYS A 194 22.20 0.15 10.39
N ILE A 195 22.29 -1.00 9.75
CA ILE A 195 21.47 -2.17 10.08
C ILE A 195 21.84 -2.66 11.50
N ARG A 196 23.14 -2.70 11.84
CA ARG A 196 23.58 -3.07 13.18
C ARG A 196 23.06 -2.14 14.27
N SER A 197 22.93 -0.83 14.00
CA SER A 197 22.43 0.13 14.98
C SER A 197 20.99 -0.15 15.44
N ILE A 198 20.20 -0.87 14.64
CA ILE A 198 18.82 -1.27 14.97
C ILE A 198 18.68 -2.79 15.19
N LYS A 199 19.78 -3.51 15.44
CA LYS A 199 19.79 -4.96 15.63
C LYS A 199 18.74 -5.43 16.66
N LYS A 200 18.67 -4.80 17.84
CA LYS A 200 17.69 -5.15 18.88
C LYS A 200 16.26 -4.96 18.42
N GLU A 201 15.97 -3.88 17.66
CA GLU A 201 14.66 -3.64 17.06
C GLU A 201 14.31 -4.76 16.08
N LEU A 202 15.23 -5.12 15.18
CA LEU A 202 15.03 -6.18 14.21
C LEU A 202 14.77 -7.54 14.84
N GLN A 203 15.51 -7.87 15.90
CA GLN A 203 15.39 -9.15 16.62
C GLN A 203 14.12 -9.25 17.47
N ASN A 204 13.71 -8.16 18.12
CA ASN A 204 12.60 -8.18 19.07
C ASN A 204 11.25 -7.87 18.44
N LYS A 205 11.21 -6.89 17.51
CA LYS A 205 9.97 -6.45 16.88
C LYS A 205 9.64 -7.23 15.61
N TYR A 206 10.66 -7.56 14.83
CA TYR A 206 10.48 -8.21 13.53
C TYR A 206 10.94 -9.69 13.54
N LEU A 207 11.35 -10.20 14.69
CA LEU A 207 11.72 -11.60 14.91
C LEU A 207 12.79 -12.10 13.93
N ILE A 208 13.70 -11.21 13.52
CA ILE A 208 14.79 -11.53 12.61
C ILE A 208 15.95 -12.12 13.41
N GLU A 209 16.44 -13.29 12.99
CA GLU A 209 17.61 -13.94 13.57
C GLU A 209 18.88 -13.36 12.95
N LYS A 210 18.95 -13.35 11.61
CA LYS A 210 20.13 -12.91 10.84
C LYS A 210 19.75 -12.12 9.60
N ILE A 211 20.63 -11.23 9.20
CA ILE A 211 20.56 -10.50 7.92
C ILE A 211 21.89 -10.64 7.21
N TYR A 212 21.82 -10.92 5.92
CA TYR A 212 22.97 -11.02 5.05
C TYR A 212 22.82 -10.10 3.83
N LEU A 213 23.95 -9.62 3.29
CA LEU A 213 24.01 -9.08 1.93
C LEU A 213 24.48 -10.19 0.99
N TYR A 214 23.93 -10.20 -0.22
CA TYR A 214 24.33 -11.11 -1.28
C TYR A 214 24.38 -10.37 -2.63
N GLY A 215 24.56 -11.11 -3.72
CA GLY A 215 24.57 -10.55 -5.07
C GLY A 215 25.71 -9.59 -5.34
N SER A 216 25.48 -8.60 -6.20
CA SER A 216 26.49 -7.66 -6.66
C SER A 216 27.17 -6.87 -5.54
N CYS A 217 26.45 -6.58 -4.48
CA CYS A 217 26.96 -5.90 -3.28
C CYS A 217 28.00 -6.73 -2.54
N ALA A 218 27.69 -8.01 -2.33
CA ALA A 218 28.60 -8.93 -1.63
C ALA A 218 29.83 -9.26 -2.47
N ALA A 219 29.65 -9.40 -3.78
CA ALA A 219 30.74 -9.63 -4.74
C ALA A 219 31.62 -8.40 -5.01
N LYS A 220 31.31 -7.23 -4.42
CA LYS A 220 31.98 -5.94 -4.69
C LYS A 220 31.94 -5.51 -6.16
N GLN A 221 30.94 -5.93 -6.90
CA GLN A 221 30.68 -5.61 -8.31
C GLN A 221 29.54 -4.60 -8.49
N ASN A 222 29.06 -4.04 -7.38
CA ASN A 222 27.96 -3.08 -7.38
C ASN A 222 28.36 -1.74 -7.98
N THR A 223 27.43 -1.14 -8.69
CA THR A 223 27.48 0.23 -9.19
C THR A 223 26.74 1.19 -8.25
N LYS A 224 26.85 2.49 -8.49
CA LYS A 224 26.09 3.50 -7.73
C LYS A 224 24.56 3.34 -7.84
N GLN A 225 24.06 2.62 -8.84
CA GLN A 225 22.64 2.41 -9.10
C GLN A 225 22.18 0.98 -8.84
N SER A 226 23.06 0.09 -8.37
CA SER A 226 22.74 -1.31 -8.08
C SER A 226 21.69 -1.42 -6.97
N ASP A 227 20.91 -2.48 -7.02
CA ASP A 227 20.03 -2.86 -5.92
C ASP A 227 20.86 -3.37 -4.74
N ILE A 228 20.30 -3.29 -3.54
CA ILE A 228 20.89 -3.91 -2.35
C ILE A 228 20.12 -5.19 -2.10
N ASP A 229 20.77 -6.32 -2.35
CA ASP A 229 20.21 -7.65 -2.20
C ASP A 229 20.39 -8.12 -0.74
N ILE A 230 19.28 -8.40 -0.05
CA ILE A 230 19.27 -8.75 1.37
C ILE A 230 18.58 -10.11 1.56
N LEU A 231 19.30 -11.04 2.19
CA LEU A 231 18.71 -12.27 2.72
C LEU A 231 18.33 -12.07 4.18
N ILE A 232 17.13 -12.47 4.53
CA ILE A 232 16.60 -12.38 5.89
C ILE A 232 16.34 -13.79 6.41
N LYS A 233 16.97 -14.15 7.54
CA LYS A 233 16.62 -15.32 8.30
C LYS A 233 15.78 -14.92 9.49
N PHE A 234 14.53 -15.33 9.50
CA PHE A 234 13.65 -15.20 10.67
C PHE A 234 13.94 -16.29 11.69
N LYS A 235 13.46 -16.10 12.93
CA LYS A 235 13.49 -17.13 13.95
C LYS A 235 12.73 -18.38 13.49
N ASP A 236 13.22 -19.54 13.83
CA ASP A 236 12.71 -20.82 13.31
C ASP A 236 11.28 -21.16 13.77
N ASN A 237 10.80 -20.53 14.86
CA ASN A 237 9.46 -20.75 15.40
C ASN A 237 8.33 -20.00 14.66
N LEU A 238 8.65 -19.24 13.61
CA LEU A 238 7.65 -18.52 12.81
C LEU A 238 7.10 -19.37 11.69
N LEU A 239 5.77 -19.34 11.50
CA LEU A 239 5.09 -19.94 10.36
C LEU A 239 5.33 -19.11 9.09
N SER A 240 5.16 -19.73 7.91
CA SER A 240 5.41 -19.05 6.62
C SER A 240 4.54 -17.82 6.42
N ASN A 241 3.27 -17.86 6.79
CA ASN A 241 2.34 -16.73 6.71
C ASN A 241 2.73 -15.58 7.64
N GLU A 242 3.28 -15.88 8.83
CA GLU A 242 3.77 -14.87 9.77
C GLU A 242 5.02 -14.15 9.21
N LYS A 243 5.95 -14.92 8.62
CA LYS A 243 7.13 -14.37 7.94
C LYS A 243 6.72 -13.46 6.79
N GLU A 244 5.80 -13.90 5.94
CA GLU A 244 5.26 -13.10 4.83
C GLU A 244 4.62 -11.80 5.35
N GLY A 245 3.91 -11.85 6.47
CA GLY A 245 3.33 -10.70 7.13
C GLY A 245 4.37 -9.68 7.62
N LEU A 246 5.55 -10.11 8.04
CA LEU A 246 6.61 -9.23 8.55
C LEU A 246 7.44 -8.55 7.43
N TYR A 247 7.58 -9.18 6.27
CA TYR A 247 8.42 -8.67 5.18
C TYR A 247 8.16 -7.21 4.79
N PRO A 248 6.92 -6.76 4.56
CA PRO A 248 6.65 -5.39 4.17
C PRO A 248 7.12 -4.37 5.21
N TYR A 249 6.99 -4.69 6.49
CA TYR A 249 7.42 -3.82 7.59
C TYR A 249 8.94 -3.74 7.69
N VAL A 250 9.61 -4.89 7.57
CA VAL A 250 11.08 -4.96 7.55
C VAL A 250 11.62 -4.18 6.36
N ARG A 251 11.06 -4.40 5.17
CA ARG A 251 11.45 -3.70 3.95
C ARG A 251 11.34 -2.19 4.12
N GLN A 252 10.19 -1.73 4.57
CA GLN A 252 9.99 -0.30 4.80
C GLN A 252 11.01 0.25 5.79
N ARG A 253 11.18 -0.44 6.93
CA ARG A 253 12.09 0.01 7.98
C ARG A 253 13.53 0.13 7.48
N LEU A 254 14.01 -0.83 6.72
CA LEU A 254 15.34 -0.81 6.13
C LEU A 254 15.48 0.23 5.00
N GLN A 255 14.45 0.44 4.18
CA GLN A 255 14.44 1.52 3.19
C GLN A 255 14.55 2.91 3.86
N GLU A 256 13.79 3.13 4.93
CA GLU A 256 13.86 4.37 5.72
C GLU A 256 15.23 4.56 6.36
N LEU A 257 15.76 3.51 6.98
CA LEU A 257 17.05 3.52 7.65
C LEU A 257 18.21 3.80 6.69
N LEU A 258 18.22 3.14 5.55
CA LEU A 258 19.28 3.26 4.55
C LEU A 258 19.09 4.51 3.68
N ASN A 259 17.89 5.08 3.65
CA ASN A 259 17.47 6.14 2.74
C ASN A 259 17.74 5.76 1.27
N TYR A 260 17.47 4.49 0.92
CA TYR A 260 17.68 3.92 -0.40
C TYR A 260 16.49 3.06 -0.80
N LYS A 261 16.02 3.24 -2.04
CA LYS A 261 14.75 2.63 -2.50
C LYS A 261 14.92 1.21 -3.02
N LYS A 262 16.03 0.95 -3.70
CA LYS A 262 16.25 -0.29 -4.42
C LYS A 262 16.81 -1.36 -3.49
N LEU A 263 15.91 -1.96 -2.69
CA LEU A 263 16.19 -3.09 -1.84
C LEU A 263 15.44 -4.30 -2.34
N ASP A 264 16.13 -5.38 -2.57
CA ASP A 264 15.54 -6.69 -2.83
C ASP A 264 15.70 -7.60 -1.61
N PHE A 265 14.63 -8.37 -1.31
CA PHE A 265 14.55 -9.18 -0.11
C PHE A 265 14.15 -10.60 -0.45
N ILE A 266 14.91 -11.55 0.03
CA ILE A 266 14.60 -12.98 -0.08
C ILE A 266 14.67 -13.62 1.32
N ASP A 267 13.75 -14.54 1.61
CA ASP A 267 13.86 -15.42 2.77
C ASP A 267 15.04 -16.36 2.61
N PHE A 268 15.85 -16.46 3.66
CA PHE A 268 17.05 -17.31 3.64
C PHE A 268 16.73 -18.77 3.32
N ASN A 269 15.66 -19.31 3.89
CA ASN A 269 15.27 -20.70 3.67
C ASN A 269 14.78 -20.92 2.24
N SER A 270 14.05 -19.95 1.66
CA SER A 270 13.64 -19.99 0.25
C SER A 270 14.82 -19.84 -0.71
N ALA A 271 15.83 -19.06 -0.35
CA ALA A 271 17.03 -18.88 -1.15
C ALA A 271 17.88 -20.15 -1.20
N VAL A 272 18.07 -20.81 -0.07
CA VAL A 272 18.83 -22.07 0.03
C VAL A 272 18.20 -23.19 -0.84
N THR A 273 16.88 -23.17 -1.00
CA THR A 273 16.17 -24.18 -1.84
C THR A 273 16.16 -23.82 -3.33
N LYS A 274 16.33 -22.55 -3.70
CA LYS A 274 16.17 -22.05 -5.08
C LYS A 274 17.47 -21.61 -5.74
N MET A 275 18.48 -21.25 -4.97
CA MET A 275 19.78 -20.84 -5.49
C MET A 275 20.74 -21.99 -5.50
N GLU A 276 21.44 -22.19 -6.63
CA GLU A 276 22.64 -22.99 -6.65
C GLU A 276 23.63 -22.47 -5.58
N LEU A 277 24.27 -23.38 -4.86
CA LEU A 277 25.23 -23.06 -3.78
C LEU A 277 26.31 -22.04 -4.17
N SER A 278 26.64 -21.93 -5.47
CA SER A 278 27.57 -20.93 -6.02
C SER A 278 27.13 -19.47 -5.81
N ALA A 279 25.83 -19.19 -5.73
CA ALA A 279 25.34 -17.83 -5.44
C ALA A 279 25.50 -17.44 -3.97
N LEU A 280 25.73 -18.40 -3.09
CA LEU A 280 25.94 -18.21 -1.65
C LEU A 280 27.42 -18.02 -1.28
N GLU A 281 28.36 -18.21 -2.20
CA GLU A 281 29.82 -18.09 -1.93
C GLU A 281 30.25 -16.69 -1.52
N ASN A 282 29.47 -15.67 -1.87
CA ASN A 282 29.77 -14.27 -1.55
C ASN A 282 28.71 -13.64 -0.64
N ILE A 283 28.42 -14.26 0.51
CA ILE A 283 27.49 -13.72 1.50
C ILE A 283 28.24 -12.91 2.55
N ILE A 284 27.75 -11.73 2.85
CA ILE A 284 28.26 -10.88 3.92
C ILE A 284 27.26 -10.84 5.08
N THR A 285 27.58 -11.46 6.20
CA THR A 285 26.77 -11.39 7.42
C THR A 285 26.76 -9.97 8.01
N ILE A 286 25.56 -9.45 8.29
CA ILE A 286 25.40 -8.13 8.91
C ILE A 286 25.12 -8.28 10.41
N ILE A 287 24.10 -9.10 10.77
CA ILE A 287 23.72 -9.40 12.16
C ILE A 287 23.47 -10.88 12.33
#